data_b34e2b3efe8968268cb8933a90ced544
#
_entry.id   b34e2b3efe8968268cb8933a90ced544
#
_cell.length_a   1.000
_cell.length_b   1.000
_cell.length_c   1.000
_cell.angle_alpha   90.00
_cell.angle_beta   90.00
_cell.angle_gamma   90.00
#
_symmetry.space_group_name_H-M   'P 1'
#
loop_
_entity.id
_entity.type
_entity.pdbx_description
1 polymer ?
#
loop_
_entity_poly.entity_id
_entity_poly.type
_entity_poly.pdbx_seq_one_letter_code
_entity_poly.pdbx_strand_id
1 'polypeptide(L)'
;MLHRLCLAFSLLLLPLCGAPAQSLPEGQGEAEYRDWLALGGPGRRAQVMSFESWQDVTGVRGVLPTYQVIRTASMWRECRGEPFEVPPFRLWPGMVDTLRFIRDQVKPSVGEVEAVSGYRNPALNLCARGSDRSAHLDFFALDLIPKQPLTRRQLFERLCPMHLRFGPAAGAGLGFYAFQRFHIDTRSFRRWGAAGPQGDESPCAVLERGGDPEAPPLPAPPAPPMVTPPLPPPAPPPEPTPRPPLENPQ
;
A
#
# COMPACT_ATOMS: atom_id res chain seq x y z
N MET A 1 10.20 23.55 69.28
CA MET A 1 9.05 23.25 68.36
C MET A 1 9.56 23.42 66.92
N LEU A 2 9.95 22.32 66.27
CA LEU A 2 10.42 22.33 64.86
C LEU A 2 9.26 21.86 64.00
N HIS A 3 8.73 22.73 63.13
CA HIS A 3 7.76 22.38 62.11
C HIS A 3 8.51 21.78 60.89
N ARG A 4 8.29 20.50 60.61
CA ARG A 4 8.72 19.86 59.37
C ARG A 4 7.71 20.12 58.26
N LEU A 5 8.09 20.90 57.25
CA LEU A 5 7.32 21.08 56.03
C LEU A 5 7.57 19.84 55.12
N CYS A 6 6.54 19.02 54.90
CA CYS A 6 6.56 17.98 53.87
C CYS A 6 6.14 18.61 52.53
N LEU A 7 7.08 18.74 51.63
CA LEU A 7 6.81 19.05 50.20
C LEU A 7 6.37 17.79 49.51
N ALA A 8 5.09 17.71 49.15
CA ALA A 8 4.56 16.66 48.30
C ALA A 8 4.91 16.99 46.83
N PHE A 9 5.78 16.17 46.23
CA PHE A 9 6.09 16.22 44.81
C PHE A 9 5.03 15.47 44.04
N SER A 10 4.05 16.15 43.43
CA SER A 10 3.08 15.52 42.51
C SER A 10 3.77 15.23 41.20
N LEU A 11 4.05 13.96 40.93
CA LEU A 11 4.51 13.49 39.64
C LEU A 11 3.31 13.56 38.65
N LEU A 12 3.31 14.54 37.76
CA LEU A 12 2.39 14.58 36.64
C LEU A 12 2.79 13.47 35.63
N LEU A 13 2.07 12.37 35.64
CA LEU A 13 2.11 11.36 34.59
C LEU A 13 1.43 11.94 33.34
N LEU A 14 2.22 12.46 32.38
CA LEU A 14 1.75 12.78 31.05
C LEU A 14 1.36 11.48 30.36
N PRO A 15 0.15 11.37 29.76
CA PRO A 15 -0.19 10.22 28.96
C PRO A 15 0.73 10.20 27.73
N LEU A 16 1.51 9.14 27.57
CA LEU A 16 2.16 8.80 26.31
C LEU A 16 1.05 8.60 25.26
N CYS A 17 0.82 9.61 24.41
CA CYS A 17 0.06 9.44 23.19
C CYS A 17 0.81 8.44 22.31
N GLY A 18 0.53 7.15 22.49
CA GLY A 18 0.95 6.11 21.57
C GLY A 18 0.33 6.39 20.21
N ALA A 19 1.13 6.45 19.17
CA ALA A 19 0.62 6.45 17.81
C ALA A 19 -0.35 5.25 17.65
N PRO A 20 -1.49 5.41 16.95
CA PRO A 20 -2.44 4.31 16.77
C PRO A 20 -1.70 3.11 16.18
N ALA A 21 -1.71 2.00 16.90
CA ALA A 21 -1.16 0.75 16.40
C ALA A 21 -1.88 0.41 15.11
N GLN A 22 -1.12 0.24 14.02
CA GLN A 22 -1.69 -0.16 12.74
C GLN A 22 -2.32 -1.55 12.94
N SER A 23 -3.65 -1.64 12.85
CA SER A 23 -4.35 -2.92 13.02
C SER A 23 -3.94 -3.88 11.90
N LEU A 24 -3.59 -5.09 12.28
CA LEU A 24 -3.40 -6.19 11.33
C LEU A 24 -4.70 -6.41 10.54
N PRO A 25 -4.62 -6.92 9.30
CA PRO A 25 -5.82 -7.25 8.54
C PRO A 25 -6.70 -8.23 9.31
N GLU A 26 -7.95 -7.85 9.52
CA GLU A 26 -8.90 -8.68 10.25
C GLU A 26 -9.12 -10.03 9.56
N GLY A 27 -9.11 -11.12 10.33
CA GLY A 27 -9.32 -12.47 9.80
C GLY A 27 -8.14 -13.05 9.02
N GLN A 28 -6.94 -12.46 9.13
CA GLN A 28 -5.72 -12.96 8.50
C GLN A 28 -4.60 -13.22 9.52
N GLY A 29 -4.94 -13.44 10.79
CA GLY A 29 -4.00 -13.84 11.83
C GLY A 29 -3.59 -15.31 11.73
N GLU A 30 -2.71 -15.74 12.64
CA GLU A 30 -2.24 -17.12 12.67
C GLU A 30 -3.34 -18.11 13.08
N ALA A 31 -4.25 -17.71 13.95
CA ALA A 31 -5.39 -18.54 14.35
C ALA A 31 -6.31 -18.80 13.16
N GLU A 32 -6.70 -17.76 12.45
CA GLU A 32 -7.55 -17.85 11.25
C GLU A 32 -6.86 -18.62 10.13
N TYR A 33 -5.54 -18.56 10.03
CA TYR A 33 -4.78 -19.40 9.10
C TYR A 33 -4.91 -20.88 9.43
N ARG A 34 -4.81 -21.25 10.71
CA ARG A 34 -5.00 -22.67 11.14
C ARG A 34 -6.39 -23.16 10.81
N ASP A 35 -7.41 -22.35 11.04
CA ASP A 35 -8.80 -22.68 10.73
C ASP A 35 -9.00 -22.80 9.21
N TRP A 36 -8.48 -21.84 8.43
CA TRP A 36 -8.51 -21.88 6.97
C TRP A 36 -7.82 -23.14 6.42
N LEU A 37 -6.67 -23.52 7.00
CA LEU A 37 -5.93 -24.71 6.61
C LEU A 37 -6.71 -26.01 6.95
N ALA A 38 -7.36 -26.05 8.11
CA ALA A 38 -8.16 -27.17 8.55
C ALA A 38 -9.41 -27.38 7.66
N LEU A 39 -10.13 -26.28 7.38
CA LEU A 39 -11.34 -26.28 6.54
C LEU A 39 -11.06 -26.66 5.10
N GLY A 40 -9.88 -26.37 4.58
CA GLY A 40 -9.49 -26.70 3.20
C GLY A 40 -9.12 -28.15 2.95
N GLY A 41 -9.11 -28.98 4.00
CA GLY A 41 -8.88 -30.41 3.90
C GLY A 41 -7.48 -30.81 3.41
N PRO A 42 -7.31 -32.07 2.96
CA PRO A 42 -5.99 -32.59 2.57
C PRO A 42 -5.34 -31.85 1.40
N GLY A 43 -6.14 -31.43 0.42
CA GLY A 43 -5.64 -30.74 -0.78
C GLY A 43 -4.98 -29.40 -0.45
N ARG A 44 -5.62 -28.57 0.38
CA ARG A 44 -5.06 -27.28 0.82
C ARG A 44 -3.80 -27.49 1.63
N ARG A 45 -3.79 -28.45 2.56
CA ARG A 45 -2.59 -28.81 3.33
C ARG A 45 -1.44 -29.24 2.42
N ALA A 46 -1.69 -30.07 1.42
CA ALA A 46 -0.67 -30.49 0.47
C ALA A 46 -0.09 -29.31 -0.33
N GLN A 47 -0.92 -28.36 -0.76
CA GLN A 47 -0.45 -27.15 -1.45
C GLN A 47 0.46 -26.31 -0.56
N VAL A 48 0.06 -26.06 0.69
CA VAL A 48 0.88 -25.31 1.65
C VAL A 48 2.19 -26.04 1.93
N MET A 49 2.16 -27.34 2.20
CA MET A 49 3.39 -28.14 2.43
C MET A 49 4.32 -28.09 1.21
N SER A 50 3.80 -28.16 0.01
CA SER A 50 4.60 -28.04 -1.22
C SER A 50 5.25 -26.67 -1.33
N PHE A 51 4.51 -25.60 -1.02
CA PHE A 51 5.04 -24.23 -1.00
C PHE A 51 6.12 -24.07 0.08
N GLU A 52 5.91 -24.62 1.26
CA GLU A 52 6.89 -24.61 2.34
C GLU A 52 8.16 -25.37 1.98
N SER A 53 8.02 -26.57 1.41
CA SER A 53 9.18 -27.34 0.94
C SER A 53 9.97 -26.62 -0.15
N TRP A 54 9.26 -25.91 -1.03
CA TRP A 54 9.90 -25.06 -2.04
C TRP A 54 10.67 -23.89 -1.41
N GLN A 55 10.10 -23.25 -0.36
CA GLN A 55 10.82 -22.21 0.40
C GLN A 55 12.09 -22.76 1.09
N ASP A 56 12.05 -24.00 1.58
CA ASP A 56 13.22 -24.67 2.17
C ASP A 56 14.32 -24.87 1.11
N VAL A 57 13.97 -25.43 -0.05
CA VAL A 57 14.93 -25.68 -1.15
C VAL A 57 15.53 -24.38 -1.68
N THR A 58 14.78 -23.29 -1.71
CA THR A 58 15.26 -21.99 -2.20
C THR A 58 15.94 -21.14 -1.13
N GLY A 59 16.00 -21.62 0.13
CA GLY A 59 16.67 -20.95 1.24
C GLY A 59 15.98 -19.68 1.73
N VAL A 60 14.66 -19.58 1.56
CA VAL A 60 13.88 -18.43 2.01
C VAL A 60 12.84 -18.79 3.08
N ARG A 61 12.81 -20.05 3.52
CA ARG A 61 11.95 -20.47 4.63
C ARG A 61 12.32 -19.71 5.89
N GLY A 62 11.32 -19.25 6.63
CA GLY A 62 11.52 -18.54 7.90
C GLY A 62 11.95 -17.07 7.76
N VAL A 63 12.12 -16.53 6.55
CA VAL A 63 12.26 -15.07 6.38
C VAL A 63 11.03 -14.35 6.94
N LEU A 64 9.86 -14.86 6.60
CA LEU A 64 8.57 -14.52 7.19
C LEU A 64 7.78 -15.82 7.44
N PRO A 65 6.84 -15.85 8.41
CA PRO A 65 5.93 -16.99 8.56
C PRO A 65 5.15 -17.26 7.28
N THR A 66 4.99 -18.52 6.90
CA THR A 66 4.30 -18.89 5.65
C THR A 66 2.92 -18.24 5.51
N TYR A 67 2.13 -18.22 6.60
CA TYR A 67 0.80 -17.62 6.56
C TYR A 67 0.82 -16.12 6.21
N GLN A 68 1.87 -15.40 6.57
CA GLN A 68 2.02 -14.00 6.20
C GLN A 68 2.35 -13.83 4.71
N VAL A 69 3.20 -14.71 4.17
CA VAL A 69 3.59 -14.66 2.74
C VAL A 69 2.41 -14.94 1.81
N ILE A 70 1.49 -15.81 2.25
CA ILE A 70 0.31 -16.18 1.46
C ILE A 70 -0.97 -15.43 1.85
N ARG A 71 -0.88 -14.39 2.70
CA ARG A 71 -1.99 -13.44 2.90
C ARG A 71 -2.37 -12.80 1.56
N THR A 72 -3.64 -12.67 1.32
CA THR A 72 -4.16 -11.98 0.13
C THR A 72 -4.25 -10.45 0.38
N ALA A 73 -5.19 -9.74 -0.22
CA ALA A 73 -5.40 -8.32 0.08
C ALA A 73 -6.07 -8.12 1.44
N SER A 74 -5.78 -7.00 2.13
CA SER A 74 -6.49 -6.64 3.36
C SER A 74 -8.00 -6.41 3.16
N MET A 75 -8.44 -6.14 1.93
CA MET A 75 -9.86 -6.00 1.54
C MET A 75 -10.49 -7.33 1.09
N TRP A 76 -9.94 -8.47 1.48
CA TRP A 76 -10.42 -9.78 1.03
C TRP A 76 -11.90 -10.04 1.33
N ARG A 77 -12.39 -9.58 2.47
CA ARG A 77 -13.81 -9.77 2.88
C ARG A 77 -14.76 -8.97 2.01
N GLU A 78 -14.49 -7.69 1.81
CA GLU A 78 -15.27 -6.79 0.96
C GLU A 78 -15.28 -7.28 -0.48
N CYS A 79 -14.17 -7.87 -0.91
CA CYS A 79 -14.01 -8.45 -2.23
C CYS A 79 -14.52 -9.90 -2.33
N ARG A 80 -15.05 -10.48 -1.25
CA ARG A 80 -15.49 -11.90 -1.20
C ARG A 80 -14.40 -12.87 -1.64
N GLY A 81 -13.14 -12.54 -1.32
CA GLY A 81 -11.98 -13.38 -1.60
C GLY A 81 -11.67 -14.33 -0.43
N GLU A 82 -10.58 -15.07 -0.57
CA GLU A 82 -10.01 -15.88 0.50
C GLU A 82 -9.02 -15.06 1.33
N PRO A 83 -8.92 -15.29 2.65
CA PRO A 83 -7.94 -14.59 3.49
C PRO A 83 -6.49 -14.98 3.16
N PHE A 84 -6.29 -16.21 2.73
CA PHE A 84 -5.01 -16.79 2.35
C PHE A 84 -5.15 -17.52 1.01
N GLU A 85 -4.12 -17.47 0.19
CA GLU A 85 -4.10 -18.18 -1.09
C GLU A 85 -2.66 -18.58 -1.42
N VAL A 86 -2.43 -19.88 -1.65
CA VAL A 86 -1.17 -20.34 -2.22
C VAL A 86 -1.21 -20.04 -3.71
N PRO A 87 -0.31 -19.18 -4.23
CA PRO A 87 -0.31 -18.84 -5.65
C PRO A 87 -0.07 -20.05 -6.54
N PRO A 88 -0.44 -20.00 -7.83
CA PRO A 88 -0.01 -21.02 -8.79
C PRO A 88 1.51 -21.22 -8.80
N PHE A 89 1.98 -22.46 -8.86
CA PHE A 89 3.39 -22.84 -8.78
C PHE A 89 4.31 -22.02 -9.70
N ARG A 90 3.86 -21.72 -10.91
CA ARG A 90 4.62 -20.93 -11.89
C ARG A 90 5.01 -19.52 -11.39
N LEU A 91 4.30 -18.99 -10.39
CA LEU A 91 4.53 -17.66 -9.83
C LEU A 91 5.50 -17.67 -8.63
N TRP A 92 5.77 -18.82 -8.03
CA TRP A 92 6.59 -18.89 -6.83
C TRP A 92 8.00 -18.32 -6.98
N PRO A 93 8.70 -18.50 -8.13
CA PRO A 93 10.06 -17.97 -8.30
C PRO A 93 10.17 -16.46 -8.08
N GLY A 94 9.11 -15.67 -8.40
CA GLY A 94 9.10 -14.22 -8.18
C GLY A 94 9.26 -13.80 -6.71
N MET A 95 8.82 -14.64 -5.77
CA MET A 95 8.90 -14.34 -4.35
C MET A 95 10.27 -14.60 -3.71
N VAL A 96 11.14 -15.41 -4.32
CA VAL A 96 12.45 -15.76 -3.75
C VAL A 96 13.31 -14.52 -3.54
N ASP A 97 13.49 -13.72 -4.59
CA ASP A 97 14.36 -12.55 -4.54
C ASP A 97 13.74 -11.46 -3.66
N THR A 98 12.42 -11.34 -3.62
CA THR A 98 11.72 -10.44 -2.71
C THR A 98 11.96 -10.84 -1.24
N LEU A 99 11.83 -12.12 -0.90
CA LEU A 99 12.10 -12.60 0.46
C LEU A 99 13.59 -12.44 0.83
N ARG A 100 14.51 -12.70 -0.09
CA ARG A 100 15.95 -12.43 0.12
C ARG A 100 16.21 -10.94 0.36
N PHE A 101 15.62 -10.07 -0.45
CA PHE A 101 15.75 -8.62 -0.27
C PHE A 101 15.19 -8.16 1.08
N ILE A 102 14.06 -8.73 1.52
CA ILE A 102 13.49 -8.45 2.84
C ILE A 102 14.46 -8.91 3.95
N ARG A 103 15.00 -10.11 3.87
CA ARG A 103 15.95 -10.64 4.85
C ARG A 103 17.22 -9.79 4.94
N ASP A 104 17.80 -9.48 3.78
CA ASP A 104 19.18 -8.98 3.69
C ASP A 104 19.24 -7.44 3.75
N GLN A 105 18.16 -6.74 3.40
CA GLN A 105 18.16 -5.29 3.30
C GLN A 105 17.06 -4.61 4.14
N VAL A 106 15.81 -5.11 4.05
CA VAL A 106 14.69 -4.46 4.75
C VAL A 106 14.78 -4.65 6.25
N LYS A 107 14.89 -5.91 6.72
CA LYS A 107 14.98 -6.20 8.16
C LYS A 107 16.18 -5.54 8.85
N PRO A 108 17.38 -5.50 8.28
CA PRO A 108 18.48 -4.74 8.87
C PRO A 108 18.20 -3.23 9.00
N SER A 109 17.36 -2.68 8.12
CA SER A 109 17.05 -1.24 8.11
C SER A 109 15.94 -0.84 9.08
N VAL A 110 14.87 -1.63 9.16
CA VAL A 110 13.66 -1.28 9.94
C VAL A 110 13.31 -2.29 11.03
N GLY A 111 14.12 -3.33 11.22
CA GLY A 111 13.88 -4.42 12.14
C GLY A 111 12.86 -5.43 11.60
N GLU A 112 12.28 -6.24 12.50
CA GLU A 112 11.29 -7.23 12.11
C GLU A 112 10.06 -6.59 11.50
N VAL A 113 9.56 -7.24 10.44
CA VAL A 113 8.38 -6.80 9.70
C VAL A 113 7.32 -7.89 9.67
N GLU A 114 6.09 -7.48 9.41
CA GLU A 114 4.97 -8.38 9.17
C GLU A 114 4.40 -8.12 7.79
N ALA A 115 4.21 -9.18 6.99
CA ALA A 115 3.54 -9.05 5.70
C ALA A 115 2.03 -9.03 5.88
N VAL A 116 1.38 -8.01 5.33
CA VAL A 116 -0.07 -7.78 5.45
C VAL A 116 -0.82 -7.99 4.13
N SER A 117 -0.10 -8.16 3.03
CA SER A 117 -0.68 -8.54 1.73
C SER A 117 0.43 -9.13 0.84
N GLY A 118 0.13 -10.24 0.20
CA GLY A 118 0.99 -10.91 -0.77
C GLY A 118 0.29 -11.08 -2.12
N TYR A 119 0.09 -12.32 -2.56
CA TYR A 119 -0.56 -12.61 -3.83
C TYR A 119 -2.00 -12.08 -3.90
N ARG A 120 -2.34 -11.51 -5.04
CA ARG A 120 -3.71 -11.12 -5.37
C ARG A 120 -4.06 -11.72 -6.72
N ASN A 121 -4.99 -12.67 -6.74
CA ASN A 121 -5.53 -13.15 -8.00
C ASN A 121 -6.21 -12.01 -8.78
N PRO A 122 -6.42 -12.12 -10.09
CA PRO A 122 -6.93 -11.02 -10.90
C PRO A 122 -8.25 -10.41 -10.40
N ALA A 123 -9.18 -11.25 -9.93
CA ALA A 123 -10.48 -10.77 -9.43
C ALA A 123 -10.31 -9.97 -8.14
N LEU A 124 -9.50 -10.46 -7.21
CA LEU A 124 -9.20 -9.76 -5.97
C LEU A 124 -8.42 -8.47 -6.21
N ASN A 125 -7.44 -8.48 -7.12
CA ASN A 125 -6.68 -7.29 -7.46
C ASN A 125 -7.57 -6.19 -8.05
N LEU A 126 -8.48 -6.54 -8.95
CA LEU A 126 -9.43 -5.60 -9.54
C LEU A 126 -10.35 -5.01 -8.47
N CYS A 127 -10.96 -5.83 -7.62
CA CYS A 127 -11.82 -5.37 -6.54
C CYS A 127 -11.08 -4.48 -5.52
N ALA A 128 -9.86 -4.85 -5.15
CA ALA A 128 -9.01 -4.08 -4.26
C ALA A 128 -8.40 -2.82 -4.91
N ARG A 129 -8.84 -2.47 -6.13
CA ARG A 129 -8.37 -1.31 -6.91
C ARG A 129 -6.85 -1.31 -7.14
N GLY A 130 -6.28 -2.50 -7.28
CA GLY A 130 -4.88 -2.66 -7.65
C GLY A 130 -4.66 -2.31 -9.12
N SER A 131 -3.44 -1.87 -9.47
CA SER A 131 -3.06 -1.68 -10.86
C SER A 131 -3.16 -3.00 -11.65
N ASP A 132 -3.52 -2.93 -12.92
CA ASP A 132 -3.51 -4.05 -13.86
C ASP A 132 -2.09 -4.63 -14.12
N ARG A 133 -1.05 -3.85 -13.78
CA ARG A 133 0.36 -4.25 -13.81
C ARG A 133 0.94 -4.41 -12.41
N SER A 134 0.12 -4.74 -11.42
CA SER A 134 0.56 -4.92 -10.05
C SER A 134 1.53 -6.10 -9.90
N ALA A 135 2.62 -5.92 -9.16
CA ALA A 135 3.55 -7.00 -8.82
C ALA A 135 2.92 -8.08 -7.91
N HIS A 136 1.81 -7.78 -7.26
CA HIS A 136 1.03 -8.75 -6.47
C HIS A 136 0.34 -9.79 -7.36
N LEU A 137 -0.01 -9.47 -8.61
CA LEU A 137 -0.61 -10.42 -9.57
C LEU A 137 0.35 -11.55 -9.94
N ASP A 138 1.65 -11.23 -10.00
CA ASP A 138 2.71 -12.16 -10.40
C ASP A 138 3.49 -12.70 -9.18
N PHE A 139 3.01 -12.44 -7.96
CA PHE A 139 3.61 -12.86 -6.70
C PHE A 139 5.06 -12.40 -6.52
N PHE A 140 5.39 -11.20 -6.97
CA PHE A 140 6.69 -10.54 -6.71
C PHE A 140 6.67 -9.62 -5.50
N ALA A 141 5.50 -9.35 -4.91
CA ALA A 141 5.33 -8.26 -3.96
C ALA A 141 4.77 -8.70 -2.61
N LEU A 142 5.25 -8.03 -1.58
CA LEU A 142 4.64 -8.03 -0.24
C LEU A 142 4.43 -6.58 0.24
N ASP A 143 3.27 -6.33 0.80
CA ASP A 143 3.03 -5.14 1.60
C ASP A 143 3.38 -5.47 3.06
N LEU A 144 4.16 -4.62 3.67
CA LEU A 144 4.80 -4.85 4.97
C LEU A 144 4.46 -3.74 5.97
N ILE A 145 4.49 -4.08 7.25
CA ILE A 145 4.51 -3.12 8.37
C ILE A 145 5.66 -3.48 9.31
N PRO A 146 6.36 -2.49 9.92
CA PRO A 146 7.33 -2.75 10.97
C PRO A 146 6.64 -3.32 12.21
N LYS A 147 7.25 -4.30 12.89
CA LYS A 147 6.74 -4.81 14.17
C LYS A 147 7.06 -3.89 15.35
N GLN A 148 8.17 -3.15 15.26
CA GLN A 148 8.50 -2.13 16.26
C GLN A 148 7.87 -0.77 15.91
N PRO A 149 7.61 0.05 16.92
CA PRO A 149 7.06 1.38 16.69
C PRO A 149 8.10 2.26 15.98
N LEU A 150 7.79 2.64 14.74
CA LEU A 150 8.51 3.65 13.98
C LEU A 150 7.54 4.76 13.63
N THR A 151 8.01 6.01 13.61
CA THR A 151 7.26 7.07 12.98
C THR A 151 7.32 6.91 11.45
N ARG A 152 6.38 7.52 10.74
CA ARG A 152 6.38 7.51 9.27
C ARG A 152 7.67 8.13 8.72
N ARG A 153 8.12 9.24 9.31
CA ARG A 153 9.40 9.88 8.98
C ARG A 153 10.57 8.90 9.16
N GLN A 154 10.69 8.23 10.31
CA GLN A 154 11.75 7.24 10.54
C GLN A 154 11.72 6.10 9.52
N LEU A 155 10.52 5.69 9.10
CA LEU A 155 10.38 4.67 8.05
C LEU A 155 10.99 5.17 6.72
N PHE A 156 10.70 6.40 6.30
CA PHE A 156 11.29 7.00 5.11
C PHE A 156 12.80 7.13 5.22
N GLU A 157 13.30 7.70 6.32
CA GLU A 157 14.71 7.94 6.58
C GLU A 157 15.56 6.65 6.56
N ARG A 158 14.95 5.51 6.89
CA ARG A 158 15.63 4.21 6.89
C ARG A 158 15.49 3.49 5.55
N LEU A 159 14.31 3.45 4.97
CA LEU A 159 14.06 2.68 3.74
C LEU A 159 14.55 3.39 2.47
N CYS A 160 14.48 4.71 2.38
CA CYS A 160 14.87 5.42 1.18
C CYS A 160 16.37 5.29 0.85
N PRO A 161 17.30 5.53 1.80
CA PRO A 161 18.73 5.33 1.54
C PRO A 161 19.08 3.86 1.28
N MET A 162 18.47 2.92 2.00
CA MET A 162 18.65 1.50 1.76
C MET A 162 18.25 1.12 0.35
N HIS A 163 17.06 1.56 -0.09
CA HIS A 163 16.55 1.27 -1.41
C HIS A 163 17.38 1.94 -2.52
N LEU A 164 17.85 3.16 -2.32
CA LEU A 164 18.76 3.81 -3.28
C LEU A 164 20.05 3.02 -3.46
N ARG A 165 20.59 2.49 -2.38
CA ARG A 165 21.85 1.75 -2.39
C ARG A 165 21.74 0.35 -2.98
N PHE A 166 20.71 -0.40 -2.63
CA PHE A 166 20.61 -1.83 -2.95
C PHE A 166 19.50 -2.17 -3.97
N GLY A 167 18.52 -1.27 -4.11
CA GLY A 167 17.36 -1.48 -4.98
C GLY A 167 17.70 -1.63 -6.46
N PRO A 168 18.60 -0.81 -7.05
CA PRO A 168 18.94 -0.93 -8.47
C PRO A 168 19.47 -2.31 -8.86
N ALA A 169 20.40 -2.86 -8.07
CA ALA A 169 20.99 -4.17 -8.33
C ALA A 169 20.00 -5.32 -8.15
N ALA A 170 19.04 -5.18 -7.24
CA ALA A 170 18.02 -6.18 -6.97
C ALA A 170 16.76 -6.02 -7.85
N GLY A 171 16.68 -4.97 -8.68
CA GLY A 171 15.45 -4.62 -9.37
C GLY A 171 14.29 -4.31 -8.42
N ALA A 172 14.59 -3.80 -7.20
CA ALA A 172 13.58 -3.67 -6.17
C ALA A 172 12.67 -2.45 -6.38
N GLY A 173 11.36 -2.65 -6.21
CA GLY A 173 10.37 -1.61 -6.08
C GLY A 173 10.12 -1.27 -4.61
N LEU A 174 10.01 0.02 -4.28
CA LEU A 174 9.62 0.53 -2.97
C LEU A 174 8.44 1.47 -3.11
N GLY A 175 7.37 1.17 -2.38
CA GLY A 175 6.18 2.00 -2.33
C GLY A 175 5.74 2.30 -0.91
N PHE A 176 5.11 3.46 -0.69
CA PHE A 176 4.59 3.86 0.61
C PHE A 176 3.08 4.09 0.53
N TYR A 177 2.36 3.45 1.43
CA TYR A 177 0.94 3.67 1.67
C TYR A 177 0.72 4.64 2.83
N ALA A 178 -0.50 4.75 3.28
CA ALA A 178 -0.82 5.45 4.51
C ALA A 178 -0.17 4.77 5.74
N PHE A 179 0.07 5.54 6.78
CA PHE A 179 0.70 5.12 8.04
C PHE A 179 2.09 4.50 7.81
N GLN A 180 2.39 3.34 8.42
CA GLN A 180 3.69 2.65 8.33
C GLN A 180 3.69 1.50 7.31
N ARG A 181 2.61 1.31 6.54
CA ARG A 181 2.56 0.29 5.50
C ARG A 181 3.41 0.69 4.31
N PHE A 182 4.23 -0.23 3.84
CA PHE A 182 5.05 -0.05 2.66
C PHE A 182 5.08 -1.32 1.80
N HIS A 183 5.40 -1.14 0.55
CA HIS A 183 5.46 -2.17 -0.48
C HIS A 183 6.90 -2.48 -0.83
N ILE A 184 7.24 -3.75 -0.94
CA ILE A 184 8.50 -4.24 -1.49
C ILE A 184 8.19 -5.27 -2.56
N ASP A 185 8.85 -5.13 -3.71
CA ASP A 185 8.91 -6.15 -4.76
C ASP A 185 10.29 -6.18 -5.42
N THR A 186 10.57 -7.22 -6.22
CA THR A 186 11.82 -7.33 -7.01
C THR A 186 11.55 -7.48 -8.49
N ARG A 187 10.46 -6.92 -8.98
CA ARG A 187 10.09 -6.97 -10.40
C ARG A 187 10.82 -5.93 -11.24
N SER A 188 10.95 -4.71 -10.72
CA SER A 188 11.70 -3.63 -11.36
C SER A 188 12.02 -2.51 -10.38
N PHE A 189 13.21 -1.90 -10.50
CA PHE A 189 13.56 -0.73 -9.69
C PHE A 189 12.61 0.44 -9.97
N ARG A 190 11.87 0.84 -8.94
CA ARG A 190 10.98 2.00 -8.97
C ARG A 190 10.64 2.47 -7.57
N ARG A 191 10.19 3.70 -7.45
CA ARG A 191 9.71 4.30 -6.19
C ARG A 191 8.38 5.00 -6.42
N TRP A 192 7.47 4.86 -5.48
CA TRP A 192 6.16 5.49 -5.53
C TRP A 192 5.58 5.72 -4.13
N GLY A 193 4.42 6.36 -4.08
CA GLY A 193 3.72 6.72 -2.86
C GLY A 193 3.75 8.22 -2.63
N ALA A 194 2.66 8.75 -2.11
CA ALA A 194 2.49 10.17 -1.90
C ALA A 194 3.32 10.68 -0.72
N ALA A 195 4.04 11.76 -0.92
CA ALA A 195 4.57 12.60 0.14
C ALA A 195 3.44 13.50 0.64
N GLY A 196 2.90 13.18 1.83
CA GLY A 196 1.78 13.94 2.39
C GLY A 196 0.42 13.65 1.75
N PRO A 197 -0.65 14.39 2.12
CA PRO A 197 -2.03 14.06 1.75
C PRO A 197 -2.39 14.25 0.27
N GLN A 198 -1.61 14.97 -0.50
CA GLN A 198 -1.93 15.34 -1.89
C GLN A 198 -0.74 15.28 -2.85
N GLY A 199 0.41 14.73 -2.42
CA GLY A 199 1.59 14.68 -3.26
C GLY A 199 1.64 13.42 -4.10
N ASP A 200 1.88 13.54 -5.41
CA ASP A 200 2.13 12.39 -6.31
C ASP A 200 3.58 11.93 -6.28
N GLU A 201 4.44 12.66 -5.55
CA GLU A 201 5.85 12.41 -5.50
C GLU A 201 6.24 11.40 -4.42
N SER A 202 7.17 10.50 -4.74
CA SER A 202 7.70 9.56 -3.75
C SER A 202 8.36 10.28 -2.58
N PRO A 203 8.08 9.88 -1.32
CA PRO A 203 8.77 10.41 -0.14
C PRO A 203 10.30 10.38 -0.25
N CYS A 204 10.85 9.37 -0.93
CA CYS A 204 12.29 9.27 -1.14
C CYS A 204 12.83 10.39 -2.03
N ALA A 205 12.11 10.80 -3.07
CA ALA A 205 12.53 11.90 -3.92
C ALA A 205 12.49 13.24 -3.19
N VAL A 206 11.53 13.43 -2.29
CA VAL A 206 11.46 14.61 -1.42
C VAL A 206 12.65 14.68 -0.47
N LEU A 207 12.98 13.56 0.20
CA LEU A 207 14.13 13.47 1.11
C LEU A 207 15.48 13.73 0.39
N GLU A 208 15.67 13.19 -0.80
CA GLU A 208 16.89 13.37 -1.59
C GLU A 208 17.17 14.84 -1.93
N ARG A 209 16.12 15.66 -2.01
CA ARG A 209 16.24 17.11 -2.21
C ARG A 209 16.32 17.90 -0.89
N GLY A 210 16.38 17.20 0.25
CA GLY A 210 16.40 17.84 1.57
C GLY A 210 15.04 18.41 2.02
N GLY A 211 13.95 17.98 1.37
CA GLY A 211 12.58 18.35 1.74
C GLY A 211 12.02 17.51 2.89
N ASP A 212 10.87 17.93 3.40
CA ASP A 212 10.11 17.20 4.40
C ASP A 212 8.95 16.43 3.73
N PRO A 213 9.01 15.08 3.66
CA PRO A 213 7.97 14.28 3.04
C PRO A 213 6.65 14.25 3.85
N GLU A 214 6.63 14.78 5.05
CA GLU A 214 5.43 14.91 5.89
C GLU A 214 4.95 16.37 6.01
N ALA A 215 5.62 17.31 5.32
CA ALA A 215 5.17 18.69 5.29
C ALA A 215 3.74 18.78 4.71
N PRO A 216 2.87 19.63 5.28
CA PRO A 216 1.58 19.88 4.67
C PRO A 216 1.76 20.42 3.25
N PRO A 217 0.85 20.08 2.34
CA PRO A 217 0.92 20.58 0.97
C PRO A 217 0.92 22.11 0.97
N LEU A 218 1.71 22.70 0.07
CA LEU A 218 1.65 24.13 -0.15
C LEU A 218 0.20 24.52 -0.51
N PRO A 219 -0.30 25.66 -0.01
CA PRO A 219 -1.61 26.16 -0.42
C PRO A 219 -1.65 26.24 -1.93
N ALA A 220 -2.72 25.72 -2.50
CA ALA A 220 -2.91 25.77 -3.95
C ALA A 220 -2.75 27.25 -4.42
N PRO A 221 -2.07 27.51 -5.55
CA PRO A 221 -2.02 28.85 -6.10
C PRO A 221 -3.45 29.34 -6.31
N PRO A 222 -3.73 30.64 -6.09
CA PRO A 222 -5.06 31.19 -6.31
C PRO A 222 -5.53 30.80 -7.72
N ALA A 223 -6.76 30.31 -7.80
CA ALA A 223 -7.32 29.96 -9.10
C ALA A 223 -7.18 31.14 -10.05
N PRO A 224 -6.77 30.93 -11.30
CA PRO A 224 -6.72 32.03 -12.27
C PRO A 224 -8.10 32.66 -12.35
N PRO A 225 -8.20 34.01 -12.53
CA PRO A 225 -9.49 34.67 -12.61
C PRO A 225 -10.34 33.97 -13.67
N MET A 226 -11.57 33.61 -13.31
CA MET A 226 -12.48 33.00 -14.29
C MET A 226 -12.69 34.00 -15.42
N VAL A 227 -12.12 33.72 -16.57
CA VAL A 227 -12.46 34.45 -17.80
C VAL A 227 -13.86 34.00 -18.18
N THR A 228 -14.83 34.84 -17.91
CA THR A 228 -16.20 34.60 -18.37
C THR A 228 -16.17 34.49 -19.90
N PRO A 229 -16.56 33.36 -20.49
CA PRO A 229 -16.61 33.27 -21.94
C PRO A 229 -17.50 34.37 -22.49
N PRO A 230 -17.18 34.99 -23.62
CA PRO A 230 -18.01 35.99 -24.25
C PRO A 230 -19.39 35.39 -24.51
N LEU A 231 -20.43 36.19 -24.23
CA LEU A 231 -21.81 35.79 -24.50
C LEU A 231 -21.96 35.34 -25.97
N PRO A 232 -22.59 34.21 -26.25
CA PRO A 232 -22.87 33.81 -27.61
C PRO A 232 -23.62 34.92 -28.37
N PRO A 233 -23.33 35.10 -29.66
CA PRO A 233 -24.02 36.09 -30.46
C PRO A 233 -25.56 35.82 -30.45
N PRO A 234 -26.38 36.87 -30.51
CA PRO A 234 -27.83 36.70 -30.56
C PRO A 234 -28.24 35.79 -31.73
N ALA A 235 -29.20 34.92 -31.48
CA ALA A 235 -29.70 34.01 -32.48
C ALA A 235 -30.22 34.82 -33.69
N PRO A 236 -29.97 34.35 -34.92
CA PRO A 236 -30.53 34.99 -36.11
C PRO A 236 -32.10 35.03 -36.04
N PRO A 237 -32.72 36.06 -36.60
CA PRO A 237 -34.18 36.14 -36.61
C PRO A 237 -34.78 34.92 -37.36
N PRO A 238 -35.96 34.43 -36.95
CA PRO A 238 -36.59 33.30 -37.60
C PRO A 238 -36.86 33.59 -39.08
N GLU A 239 -36.57 32.64 -39.94
CA GLU A 239 -36.88 32.74 -41.35
C GLU A 239 -38.37 32.94 -41.57
N PRO A 240 -38.78 33.83 -42.52
CA PRO A 240 -40.16 34.03 -42.78
C PRO A 240 -40.82 32.74 -43.30
N THR A 241 -41.92 32.39 -42.69
CA THR A 241 -42.74 31.21 -43.06
C THR A 241 -43.15 31.32 -44.53
N PRO A 242 -43.00 30.29 -45.37
CA PRO A 242 -43.50 30.30 -46.75
C PRO A 242 -45.01 30.54 -46.78
N ARG A 243 -45.46 31.48 -47.61
CA ARG A 243 -46.92 31.70 -47.86
C ARG A 243 -47.49 30.43 -48.51
N PRO A 244 -48.70 30.04 -48.08
CA PRO A 244 -49.39 28.95 -48.74
C PRO A 244 -49.69 29.32 -50.19
N PRO A 245 -49.76 28.37 -51.09
CA PRO A 245 -50.14 28.62 -52.49
C PRO A 245 -51.54 29.25 -52.61
N LEU A 246 -51.64 30.25 -53.47
CA LEU A 246 -52.94 30.81 -53.81
C LEU A 246 -53.82 29.76 -54.51
N GLU A 247 -54.93 29.36 -53.94
CA GLU A 247 -55.95 28.57 -54.61
C GLU A 247 -56.49 29.34 -55.75
N ASN A 248 -56.45 28.77 -56.96
CA ASN A 248 -57.04 29.31 -58.14
C ASN A 248 -58.53 28.98 -58.15
N PRO A 249 -59.47 29.99 -58.26
CA PRO A 249 -60.88 29.72 -58.43
C PRO A 249 -61.19 29.21 -59.82
N GLN A 250 -61.92 28.11 -59.91
CA GLN A 250 -62.58 27.65 -61.11
C GLN A 250 -63.87 28.40 -61.31
#